data_6cc6de05fe24016ae1b0847f4dd5bfd1
#
_entry.id   6cc6de05fe24016ae1b0847f4dd5bfd1
#
_cell.length_a   1.000
_cell.length_b   1.000
_cell.length_c   1.000
_cell.angle_alpha   90.00
_cell.angle_beta   90.00
_cell.angle_gamma   90.00
#
_symmetry.space_group_name_H-M   'P 1'
#
loop_
_entity.id
_entity.type
_entity.pdbx_description
1 polymer ?
#
loop_
_entity_poly.entity_id
_entity_poly.type
_entity_poly.pdbx_seq_one_letter_code
_entity_poly.pdbx_strand_id
1 'polypeptide(L)'
;MTPASAAGAGPVHPLVAQLATRHGFVELSVESFDGWANEPGRALVVFTEDPVRYKETLDLAVIAPELVRAFPGVFRAGVLLPEAARAIAVRYGFRRWPALVALDGGGYVGAIDGLRNWDEYLHDVALLATAPVTRPPAVGIAVRGPGDASVHGAGSGGIE
;
A
#
# COMPACT_ATOMS: atom_id res chain seq x y z
N MET A 1 -27.67 0.78 -1.43
CA MET A 1 -27.26 1.24 -1.63
C MET A 1 -26.67 1.83 -1.55
N THR A 2 -26.25 2.39 -1.68
CA THR A 2 -25.70 3.04 -1.62
C THR A 2 -25.32 3.76 -1.88
N PRO A 3 -25.21 3.95 -1.98
CA PRO A 3 -24.90 4.71 -2.22
C PRO A 3 -24.35 5.65 -2.52
N ALA A 4 -24.50 6.11 -2.41
CA ALA A 4 -24.07 7.13 -2.62
C ALA A 4 -22.97 7.57 -2.66
N SER A 5 -22.62 7.47 -1.97
CA SER A 5 -21.53 7.83 -1.93
C SER A 5 -20.80 7.87 -2.98
N ALA A 6 -21.07 7.43 -3.73
CA ALA A 6 -20.30 7.35 -4.81
C ALA A 6 -20.37 8.51 -5.69
N ALA A 7 -20.73 9.61 -5.22
CA ALA A 7 -20.75 10.76 -6.05
C ALA A 7 -19.40 10.97 -6.62
N GLY A 8 -19.26 11.09 -7.89
CA GLY A 8 -18.00 11.31 -8.54
C GLY A 8 -17.16 10.07 -8.73
N ALA A 9 -17.51 8.98 -8.12
CA ALA A 9 -16.76 7.78 -8.30
C ALA A 9 -17.49 6.90 -9.29
N GLY A 10 -16.81 6.35 -10.24
CA GLY A 10 -17.39 5.38 -11.14
C GLY A 10 -17.63 4.06 -10.45
N PRO A 11 -18.26 3.12 -11.15
CA PRO A 11 -18.44 1.78 -10.60
C PRO A 11 -17.07 1.14 -10.37
N VAL A 12 -16.98 0.36 -9.32
CA VAL A 12 -15.75 -0.36 -8.99
C VAL A 12 -15.59 -1.52 -9.99
N HIS A 13 -14.40 -1.64 -10.55
CA HIS A 13 -14.12 -2.74 -11.48
C HIS A 13 -14.33 -4.07 -10.77
N PRO A 14 -14.94 -5.07 -11.43
CA PRO A 14 -15.23 -6.35 -10.80
C PRO A 14 -14.01 -7.03 -10.17
N LEU A 15 -12.84 -6.97 -10.80
CA LEU A 15 -11.65 -7.59 -10.22
C LEU A 15 -11.26 -6.92 -8.90
N VAL A 16 -11.40 -5.61 -8.82
CA VAL A 16 -11.11 -4.89 -7.58
C VAL A 16 -12.17 -5.20 -6.53
N ALA A 17 -13.44 -5.19 -6.94
CA ALA A 17 -14.53 -5.50 -6.01
C ALA A 17 -14.39 -6.90 -5.42
N GLN A 18 -13.86 -7.85 -6.17
CA GLN A 18 -13.70 -9.23 -5.71
C GLN A 18 -12.68 -9.36 -4.58
N LEU A 19 -11.79 -8.41 -4.40
CA LEU A 19 -10.92 -8.44 -3.23
C LEU A 19 -11.75 -8.56 -1.95
N ALA A 20 -12.80 -7.76 -1.83
CA ALA A 20 -13.66 -7.80 -0.66
C ALA A 20 -14.69 -8.92 -0.76
N THR A 21 -15.32 -9.08 -1.90
CA THR A 21 -16.48 -9.99 -2.00
C THR A 21 -16.09 -11.45 -2.10
N ARG A 22 -14.90 -11.76 -2.61
CA ARG A 22 -14.45 -13.15 -2.77
C ARG A 22 -13.24 -13.52 -1.95
N HIS A 23 -12.35 -12.57 -1.69
CA HIS A 23 -11.05 -12.88 -1.12
C HIS A 23 -10.90 -12.43 0.32
N GLY A 24 -11.94 -11.86 0.91
CA GLY A 24 -11.94 -11.54 2.33
C GLY A 24 -11.13 -10.30 2.72
N PHE A 25 -10.73 -9.49 1.75
CA PHE A 25 -10.08 -8.22 2.06
C PHE A 25 -11.12 -7.27 2.64
N VAL A 26 -10.76 -6.56 3.68
CA VAL A 26 -11.67 -5.57 4.27
C VAL A 26 -11.57 -4.29 3.44
N GLU A 27 -12.71 -3.84 2.92
CA GLU A 27 -12.74 -2.58 2.20
C GLU A 27 -12.72 -1.45 3.23
N LEU A 28 -11.72 -0.58 3.15
CA LEU A 28 -11.47 0.45 4.15
C LEU A 28 -11.82 1.81 3.57
N SER A 29 -12.33 2.68 4.44
CA SER A 29 -12.55 4.08 4.10
C SER A 29 -11.52 4.93 4.83
N VAL A 30 -11.49 6.22 4.53
CA VAL A 30 -10.65 7.14 5.28
C VAL A 30 -10.99 7.07 6.77
N GLU A 31 -12.29 6.96 7.08
CA GLU A 31 -12.76 6.94 8.46
C GLU A 31 -12.45 5.64 9.18
N SER A 32 -12.51 4.51 8.47
CA SER A 32 -12.32 3.21 9.12
C SER A 32 -10.88 2.74 9.16
N PHE A 33 -10.00 3.40 8.41
CA PHE A 33 -8.65 2.88 8.21
C PHE A 33 -7.87 2.77 9.53
N ASP A 34 -7.85 3.84 10.32
CA ASP A 34 -7.01 3.84 11.52
C ASP A 34 -7.46 2.80 12.54
N GLY A 35 -8.76 2.65 12.75
CA GLY A 35 -9.26 1.63 13.68
C GLY A 35 -8.85 0.24 13.27
N TRP A 36 -9.00 -0.05 11.97
CA TRP A 36 -8.61 -1.36 11.47
C TRP A 36 -7.10 -1.56 11.48
N ALA A 37 -6.36 -0.55 11.05
CA ALA A 37 -4.90 -0.67 10.95
C ALA A 37 -4.24 -0.86 12.32
N ASN A 38 -4.80 -0.21 13.34
CA ASN A 38 -4.20 -0.25 14.68
C ASN A 38 -4.48 -1.53 15.45
N GLU A 39 -5.30 -2.43 14.91
CA GLU A 39 -5.49 -3.74 15.54
C GLU A 39 -4.17 -4.50 15.56
N PRO A 40 -3.98 -5.38 16.54
CA PRO A 40 -2.71 -6.12 16.64
C PRO A 40 -2.44 -6.98 15.42
N GLY A 41 -1.18 -7.15 15.12
CA GLY A 41 -0.73 -8.05 14.07
C GLY A 41 -0.41 -7.34 12.78
N ARG A 42 0.12 -8.12 11.85
CA ARG A 42 0.53 -7.58 10.56
C ARG A 42 -0.63 -7.46 9.62
N ALA A 43 -0.62 -6.41 8.84
CA ALA A 43 -1.64 -6.15 7.84
C ALA A 43 -0.98 -5.82 6.52
N LEU A 44 -1.63 -6.24 5.43
CA LEU A 44 -1.21 -5.91 4.08
C LEU A 44 -2.38 -5.18 3.43
N VAL A 45 -2.14 -3.96 2.98
CA VAL A 45 -3.18 -3.10 2.44
C VAL A 45 -2.90 -2.81 0.97
N VAL A 46 -3.90 -3.06 0.13
CA VAL A 46 -3.83 -2.76 -1.30
C VAL A 46 -4.31 -1.32 -1.51
N PHE A 47 -3.44 -0.50 -2.07
CA PHE A 47 -3.78 0.87 -2.46
C PHE A 47 -4.07 0.86 -3.95
N THR A 48 -5.33 0.96 -4.32
CA THR A 48 -5.73 0.93 -5.72
C THR A 48 -5.78 2.33 -6.31
N GLU A 49 -5.67 2.41 -7.63
CA GLU A 49 -5.89 3.64 -8.36
C GLU A 49 -6.82 3.31 -9.53
N ASP A 50 -7.29 4.33 -10.22
CA ASP A 50 -8.23 4.18 -11.32
C ASP A 50 -7.68 3.20 -12.36
N PRO A 51 -8.34 2.06 -12.62
CA PRO A 51 -7.79 1.07 -13.56
C PRO A 51 -7.74 1.55 -15.00
N VAL A 52 -8.49 2.57 -15.35
CA VAL A 52 -8.41 3.14 -16.72
C VAL A 52 -7.07 3.84 -16.90
N ARG A 53 -6.60 4.51 -15.87
CA ARG A 53 -5.31 5.22 -15.92
C ARG A 53 -4.15 4.33 -15.50
N TYR A 54 -4.40 3.40 -14.59
CA TYR A 54 -3.37 2.53 -14.03
C TYR A 54 -3.85 1.09 -14.15
N LYS A 55 -3.67 0.52 -15.34
CA LYS A 55 -4.15 -0.84 -15.63
C LYS A 55 -3.54 -1.87 -14.69
N GLU A 56 -2.36 -1.59 -14.18
CA GLU A 56 -1.65 -2.46 -13.26
C GLU A 56 -2.47 -2.72 -11.98
N THR A 57 -3.43 -1.84 -11.67
CA THR A 57 -4.34 -2.09 -10.55
C THR A 57 -5.09 -3.40 -10.72
N LEU A 58 -5.47 -3.75 -11.94
CA LEU A 58 -6.17 -5.01 -12.19
C LEU A 58 -5.24 -6.20 -11.99
N ASP A 59 -4.00 -6.08 -12.38
CA ASP A 59 -3.02 -7.14 -12.15
C ASP A 59 -2.79 -7.35 -10.66
N LEU A 60 -2.65 -6.27 -9.90
CA LEU A 60 -2.45 -6.39 -8.47
C LEU A 60 -3.70 -6.97 -7.78
N ALA A 61 -4.90 -6.65 -8.28
CA ALA A 61 -6.12 -7.21 -7.72
C ALA A 61 -6.16 -8.74 -7.85
N VAL A 62 -5.51 -9.29 -8.87
CA VAL A 62 -5.41 -10.75 -9.04
C VAL A 62 -4.27 -11.31 -8.19
N ILE A 63 -3.17 -10.58 -8.11
CA ILE A 63 -1.95 -11.05 -7.43
C ILE A 63 -2.09 -10.99 -5.91
N ALA A 64 -2.70 -9.94 -5.37
CA ALA A 64 -2.72 -9.71 -3.93
C ALA A 64 -3.34 -10.87 -3.13
N PRO A 65 -4.47 -11.47 -3.56
CA PRO A 65 -4.99 -12.62 -2.83
C PRO A 65 -4.04 -13.80 -2.82
N GLU A 66 -3.30 -14.01 -3.93
CA GLU A 66 -2.32 -15.09 -3.99
C GLU A 66 -1.15 -14.83 -3.03
N LEU A 67 -0.75 -13.57 -2.91
CA LEU A 67 0.29 -13.22 -1.96
C LEU A 67 -0.12 -13.49 -0.53
N VAL A 68 -1.34 -13.10 -0.16
CA VAL A 68 -1.83 -13.35 1.19
C VAL A 68 -1.89 -14.86 1.46
N ARG A 69 -2.34 -15.65 0.49
CA ARG A 69 -2.40 -17.11 0.63
C ARG A 69 -1.02 -17.74 0.72
N ALA A 70 0.00 -17.12 0.11
CA ALA A 70 1.36 -17.64 0.18
C ALA A 70 1.97 -17.49 1.57
N PHE A 71 1.40 -16.64 2.42
CA PHE A 71 1.87 -16.42 3.78
C PHE A 71 0.71 -16.64 4.76
N PRO A 72 0.22 -17.89 4.86
CA PRO A 72 -0.99 -18.15 5.63
C PRO A 72 -0.85 -17.74 7.08
N GLY A 73 -1.87 -17.06 7.58
CA GLY A 73 -1.91 -16.63 8.98
C GLY A 73 -1.02 -15.45 9.32
N VAL A 74 -0.33 -14.86 8.34
CA VAL A 74 0.60 -13.77 8.61
C VAL A 74 -0.06 -12.41 8.53
N PHE A 75 -0.86 -12.17 7.49
CA PHE A 75 -1.40 -10.83 7.24
C PHE A 75 -2.91 -10.79 7.34
N ARG A 76 -3.43 -9.75 8.01
CA ARG A 76 -4.79 -9.30 7.78
C ARG A 76 -4.75 -8.50 6.48
N ALA A 77 -5.79 -8.57 5.68
CA ALA A 77 -5.76 -7.95 4.37
C ALA A 77 -6.85 -6.89 4.24
N GLY A 78 -6.47 -5.75 3.72
CA GLY A 78 -7.39 -4.65 3.47
C GLY A 78 -7.19 -4.05 2.11
N VAL A 79 -8.19 -3.32 1.63
CA VAL A 79 -8.13 -2.64 0.34
C VAL A 79 -8.71 -1.24 0.47
N LEU A 80 -8.02 -0.28 -0.12
CA LEU A 80 -8.49 1.09 -0.25
C LEU A 80 -8.80 1.34 -1.72
N LEU A 81 -10.02 1.80 -1.99
CA LEU A 81 -10.41 2.20 -3.33
C LEU A 81 -9.79 3.57 -3.66
N PRO A 82 -9.77 3.98 -4.94
CA PRO A 82 -8.90 5.09 -5.35
C PRO A 82 -9.00 6.36 -4.53
N GLU A 83 -10.20 6.81 -4.21
CA GLU A 83 -10.33 8.07 -3.48
C GLU A 83 -9.73 7.98 -2.07
N ALA A 84 -10.09 6.93 -1.34
CA ALA A 84 -9.55 6.71 0.00
C ALA A 84 -8.06 6.42 -0.06
N ALA A 85 -7.63 5.66 -1.07
CA ALA A 85 -6.22 5.32 -1.24
C ALA A 85 -5.37 6.58 -1.42
N ARG A 86 -5.84 7.52 -2.25
CA ARG A 86 -5.08 8.78 -2.44
C ARG A 86 -4.96 9.56 -1.15
N ALA A 87 -6.03 9.62 -0.37
CA ALA A 87 -6.02 10.37 0.87
C ALA A 87 -5.07 9.77 1.91
N ILE A 88 -5.03 8.43 2.00
CA ILE A 88 -4.22 7.75 2.99
C ILE A 88 -2.76 7.63 2.53
N ALA A 89 -2.54 7.56 1.21
CA ALA A 89 -1.20 7.32 0.65
C ALA A 89 -0.18 8.37 1.08
N VAL A 90 -0.64 9.60 1.33
CA VAL A 90 0.29 10.67 1.74
C VAL A 90 1.06 10.32 3.01
N ARG A 91 0.57 9.39 3.81
CA ARG A 91 1.25 8.99 5.05
C ARG A 91 2.47 8.13 4.80
N TYR A 92 2.53 7.45 3.63
CA TYR A 92 3.47 6.34 3.47
C TYR A 92 4.56 6.59 2.43
N GLY A 93 4.43 7.65 1.65
CA GLY A 93 5.54 8.11 0.80
C GLY A 93 5.91 7.25 -0.39
N PHE A 94 5.07 6.26 -0.75
CA PHE A 94 5.36 5.50 -1.96
C PHE A 94 5.07 6.36 -3.19
N ARG A 95 5.64 5.99 -4.33
CA ARG A 95 5.63 6.86 -5.49
C ARG A 95 4.91 6.32 -6.69
N ARG A 96 4.65 5.03 -6.74
CA ARG A 96 4.02 4.43 -7.91
C ARG A 96 2.73 3.76 -7.52
N TRP A 97 1.82 3.68 -8.47
CA TRP A 97 0.53 3.04 -8.28
C TRP A 97 0.44 1.80 -9.16
N PRO A 98 -0.24 0.78 -8.72
CA PRO A 98 -0.79 0.59 -7.37
C PRO A 98 0.30 0.21 -6.37
N ALA A 99 -0.06 0.10 -5.10
CA ALA A 99 0.93 -0.22 -4.08
C ALA A 99 0.37 -1.18 -3.03
N LEU A 100 1.28 -1.92 -2.40
CA LEU A 100 1.00 -2.70 -1.20
C LEU A 100 1.75 -2.04 -0.04
N VAL A 101 1.06 -1.86 1.07
CA VAL A 101 1.70 -1.32 2.27
C VAL A 101 1.52 -2.33 3.39
N ALA A 102 2.62 -2.67 4.06
CA ALA A 102 2.57 -3.57 5.21
C ALA A 102 2.66 -2.75 6.48
N LEU A 103 1.81 -3.10 7.44
CA LEU A 103 1.73 -2.47 8.75
C LEU A 103 1.81 -3.54 9.83
N ASP A 104 2.17 -3.12 11.04
CA ASP A 104 2.12 -4.01 12.20
C ASP A 104 1.59 -3.19 13.38
N GLY A 105 0.39 -3.53 13.83
CA GLY A 105 -0.27 -2.78 14.89
C GLY A 105 -0.44 -1.32 14.55
N GLY A 106 -0.58 -1.02 13.26
CA GLY A 106 -0.71 0.35 12.76
C GLY A 106 0.60 1.01 12.39
N GLY A 107 1.74 0.44 12.81
CA GLY A 107 3.04 1.01 12.45
C GLY A 107 3.46 0.61 11.05
N TYR A 108 4.16 1.50 10.37
CA TYR A 108 4.61 1.25 9.00
C TYR A 108 5.77 0.25 8.99
N VAL A 109 5.67 -0.77 8.15
CA VAL A 109 6.74 -1.75 7.97
C VAL A 109 7.45 -1.54 6.63
N GLY A 110 6.69 -1.35 5.58
CA GLY A 110 7.26 -1.12 4.26
C GLY A 110 6.19 -1.08 3.18
N ALA A 111 6.61 -0.75 1.97
CA ALA A 111 5.70 -0.67 0.83
C ALA A 111 6.36 -1.27 -0.40
N ILE A 112 5.53 -1.82 -1.28
CA ILE A 112 5.94 -2.29 -2.59
C ILE A 112 5.10 -1.52 -3.58
N ASP A 113 5.69 -0.55 -4.26
CA ASP A 113 4.94 0.30 -5.18
C ASP A 113 5.25 -0.06 -6.63
N GLY A 114 4.27 0.18 -7.49
CA GLY A 114 4.32 -0.27 -8.86
C GLY A 114 4.12 -1.78 -8.96
N LEU A 115 4.10 -2.28 -10.19
CA LEU A 115 3.89 -3.70 -10.42
C LEU A 115 5.24 -4.42 -10.46
N ARG A 116 5.29 -5.60 -9.86
CA ARG A 116 6.46 -6.46 -9.84
C ARG A 116 6.11 -7.81 -10.43
N ASN A 117 7.11 -8.60 -10.80
CA ASN A 117 6.81 -9.97 -11.16
C ASN A 117 6.56 -10.82 -9.89
N TRP A 118 6.06 -12.03 -10.08
CA TRP A 118 5.65 -12.86 -8.96
C TRP A 118 6.80 -13.19 -8.00
N ASP A 119 7.98 -13.52 -8.54
CA ASP A 119 9.12 -13.85 -7.68
C ASP A 119 9.56 -12.65 -6.85
N GLU A 120 9.53 -11.47 -7.44
CA GLU A 120 9.86 -10.25 -6.72
C GLU A 120 8.85 -9.98 -5.61
N TYR A 121 7.57 -10.17 -5.89
CA TYR A 121 6.55 -10.00 -4.85
C TYR A 121 6.77 -11.00 -3.71
N LEU A 122 7.02 -12.26 -4.03
CA LEU A 122 7.23 -13.26 -2.97
C LEU A 122 8.42 -12.89 -2.09
N HIS A 123 9.50 -12.46 -2.71
CA HIS A 123 10.69 -12.06 -1.97
C HIS A 123 10.42 -10.85 -1.09
N ASP A 124 9.79 -9.83 -1.66
CA ASP A 124 9.56 -8.58 -0.94
C ASP A 124 8.54 -8.76 0.18
N VAL A 125 7.46 -9.51 -0.06
CA VAL A 125 6.45 -9.75 0.97
C VAL A 125 7.03 -10.63 2.08
N ALA A 126 7.91 -11.58 1.75
CA ALA A 126 8.59 -12.36 2.77
C ALA A 126 9.40 -11.47 3.71
N LEU A 127 10.06 -10.46 3.18
CA LEU A 127 10.78 -9.49 4.00
C LEU A 127 9.80 -8.68 4.89
N LEU A 128 8.68 -8.27 4.31
CA LEU A 128 7.69 -7.50 5.06
C LEU A 128 7.00 -8.32 6.15
N ALA A 129 7.00 -9.64 6.02
CA ALA A 129 6.36 -10.50 7.00
C ALA A 129 7.09 -10.46 8.36
N THR A 130 8.37 -10.12 8.37
CA THR A 130 9.16 -10.13 9.59
C THR A 130 9.91 -8.84 9.87
N ALA A 131 9.89 -7.88 8.96
CA ALA A 131 10.62 -6.62 9.15
C ALA A 131 10.01 -5.82 10.31
N PRO A 132 10.82 -5.05 11.03
CA PRO A 132 10.29 -4.25 12.12
C PRO A 132 9.57 -3.01 11.62
N VAL A 133 8.76 -2.44 12.49
CA VAL A 133 8.14 -1.13 12.22
C VAL A 133 9.25 -0.10 12.05
N THR A 134 9.08 0.78 11.10
CA THR A 134 10.06 1.80 10.79
C THR A 134 9.33 3.09 10.39
N ARG A 135 10.08 4.10 10.02
CA ARG A 135 9.52 5.37 9.60
C ARG A 135 9.26 5.34 8.10
N PRO A 136 8.08 5.78 7.64
CA PRO A 136 7.83 5.85 6.20
C PRO A 136 8.77 6.85 5.53
N PRO A 137 9.05 6.70 4.23
CA PRO A 137 9.84 7.69 3.49
C PRO A 137 9.14 9.04 3.49
N ALA A 138 9.95 10.10 3.38
CA ALA A 138 9.40 11.42 3.27
C ALA A 138 8.64 11.57 1.96
N VAL A 139 7.50 12.26 2.02
CA VAL A 139 6.67 12.45 0.86
C VAL A 139 7.20 13.63 0.07
N GLY A 140 7.85 13.37 -1.03
CA GLY A 140 8.06 14.38 -2.04
C GLY A 140 8.71 15.68 -1.69
N ILE A 141 9.12 15.95 -0.54
CA ILE A 141 9.73 17.09 -0.23
C ILE A 141 11.08 16.96 -0.45
N ALA A 142 11.49 17.42 -1.34
CA ALA A 142 12.79 17.19 -1.55
C ALA A 142 13.55 17.96 -0.80
N VAL A 143 13.79 18.17 -0.30
CA VAL A 143 14.57 18.87 0.26
C VAL A 143 15.65 18.51 0.67
N ARG A 144 16.14 18.51 0.43
CA ARG A 144 17.01 18.13 0.75
C ARG A 144 17.95 18.61 0.65
N GLY A 145 18.01 18.94 0.63
CA GLY A 145 18.67 19.15 0.69
C GLY A 145 19.53 19.12 0.77
N PRO A 146 20.17 19.59 0.87
CA PRO A 146 21.04 19.29 0.83
C PRO A 146 21.59 18.42 1.08
N GLY A 147 21.53 18.47 0.97
CA GLY A 147 22.02 17.60 1.19
C GLY A 147 21.88 16.83 1.30
N ASP A 148 21.38 16.77 1.02
CA ASP A 148 21.26 15.93 1.06
C ASP A 148 21.46 15.21 1.05
N ALA A 149 21.61 15.42 0.55
CA ALA A 149 22.06 14.72 0.41
C ALA A 149 22.44 14.13 0.66
N SER A 150 22.40 14.19 0.46
CA SER A 150 22.94 13.51 0.64
C SER A 150 23.23 12.92 1.09
N VAL A 151 23.14 13.08 0.80
CA VAL A 151 23.63 12.48 1.14
C VAL A 151 23.96 11.93 1.54
N HIS A 152 23.86 11.85 1.24
CA HIS A 152 24.48 11.36 1.53
C HIS A 152 24.99 11.08 1.92
N GLY A 153 25.06 11.39 1.46
CA GLY A 153 25.77 11.32 1.76
C GLY A 153 26.29 11.54 2.15
N ALA A 154 26.37 11.73 1.93
CA ALA A 154 27.08 11.91 2.22
C ALA A 154 27.61 12.25 2.57
N GLY A 155 27.56 12.29 2.32
CA GLY A 155 28.23 12.61 2.55
C GLY A 155 28.72 13.06 2.79
N SER A 156 28.65 13.22 2.55
CA SER A 156 29.26 13.60 2.73
C SER A 156 29.77 14.08 2.95
N GLY A 157 29.72 14.23 2.68
CA GLY A 157 30.27 14.69 2.77
C GLY A 157 30.78 15.31 2.86
N GLY A 158 30.80 15.52 2.69
CA GLY A 158 31.31 16.05 2.72
C GLY A 158 31.78 16.69 2.63
N ILE A 159 31.78 16.92 2.47
CA ILE A 159 32.27 17.42 2.41
C ILE A 159 32.71 17.95 2.39
N GLU A 160 32.60 18.05 2.10
CA GLU A 160 33.00 18.35 2.11
C GLU A 160 33.27 18.68 2.23
#